data_d5a792766b5c04e84e4a64c543109663
#
_entry.id   d5a792766b5c04e84e4a64c543109663
#
_cell.length_a   1.000
_cell.length_b   1.000
_cell.length_c   1.000
_cell.angle_alpha   90.00
_cell.angle_beta   90.00
_cell.angle_gamma   90.00
#
_symmetry.space_group_name_H-M   'P 1'
#
loop_
_entity.id
_entity.type
_entity.pdbx_description
1 polymer ?
#
loop_
_entity_poly.entity_id
_entity_poly.type
_entity_poly.pdbx_seq_one_letter_code
_entity_poly.pdbx_strand_id
1 'polypeptide(L)'
;MSEPPTGETGYGLPAGALDQVLGLLQSDPGVEAVLLYGSRALGRQRPGSDIDLCLVAPSLGLGELLQLQARLDDLLLPWSIDLQLHHQINHAPLLEHIDRVGIKLEAGLQLPDPPGAAAAPQY
;
A
#
# COMPACT_ATOMS: atom_id res chain seq x y z
N MET A 1 12.49 20.25 -18.15
CA MET A 1 11.82 19.56 -17.58
C MET A 1 12.45 18.71 -16.76
N SER A 2 12.18 18.59 -15.75
CA SER A 2 12.86 17.83 -15.03
C SER A 2 12.37 16.52 -15.06
N GLU A 3 13.20 15.64 -15.08
CA GLU A 3 12.87 14.40 -15.02
C GLU A 3 12.56 14.02 -13.68
N PRO A 4 11.63 13.33 -13.37
CA PRO A 4 11.39 12.85 -12.04
C PRO A 4 12.45 11.90 -11.65
N PRO A 5 12.64 11.71 -10.41
CA PRO A 5 13.57 10.73 -9.95
C PRO A 5 13.26 9.41 -10.54
N THR A 6 14.28 8.71 -10.87
CA THR A 6 14.12 7.49 -11.50
C THR A 6 13.37 6.51 -10.69
N GLY A 7 12.43 5.87 -11.25
CA GLY A 7 11.72 4.79 -10.62
C GLY A 7 10.61 5.19 -9.71
N GLU A 8 10.42 6.48 -9.46
CA GLU A 8 9.33 6.84 -8.59
C GLU A 8 8.05 6.96 -9.35
N THR A 9 6.97 6.52 -8.74
CA THR A 9 5.65 6.67 -9.31
C THR A 9 4.81 7.35 -8.27
N GLY A 10 3.54 7.26 -8.36
CA GLY A 10 2.67 7.85 -7.38
C GLY A 10 2.98 7.34 -6.00
N TYR A 11 2.53 8.03 -4.99
CA TYR A 11 2.71 7.69 -3.59
C TYR A 11 4.16 7.83 -3.13
N GLY A 12 5.04 8.34 -3.96
CA GLY A 12 6.43 8.58 -3.56
C GLY A 12 7.28 7.33 -3.45
N LEU A 13 6.87 6.26 -4.09
CA LEU A 13 7.58 4.99 -4.02
C LEU A 13 8.02 4.54 -5.39
N PRO A 14 9.16 3.89 -5.49
CA PRO A 14 9.54 3.26 -6.76
C PRO A 14 8.55 2.17 -7.10
N ALA A 15 8.29 2.02 -8.39
CA ALA A 15 7.32 1.03 -8.82
C ALA A 15 7.67 -0.37 -8.34
N GLY A 16 8.94 -0.71 -8.39
CA GLY A 16 9.32 -2.07 -8.00
C GLY A 16 9.09 -2.36 -6.53
N ALA A 17 9.15 -1.33 -5.68
CA ALA A 17 8.93 -1.55 -4.26
C ALA A 17 7.51 -2.00 -3.98
N LEU A 18 6.53 -1.33 -4.57
CA LEU A 18 5.16 -1.75 -4.36
C LEU A 18 4.88 -3.10 -4.99
N ASP A 19 5.48 -3.39 -6.13
CA ASP A 19 5.28 -4.70 -6.75
C ASP A 19 5.79 -5.81 -5.85
N GLN A 20 6.92 -5.62 -5.20
CA GLN A 20 7.44 -6.63 -4.29
C GLN A 20 6.50 -6.83 -3.11
N VAL A 21 6.01 -5.74 -2.54
CA VAL A 21 5.13 -5.83 -1.39
C VAL A 21 3.82 -6.49 -1.76
N LEU A 22 3.23 -6.08 -2.87
CA LEU A 22 1.97 -6.67 -3.29
C LEU A 22 2.11 -8.13 -3.65
N GLY A 23 3.19 -8.48 -4.34
CA GLY A 23 3.40 -9.88 -4.71
C GLY A 23 3.48 -10.76 -3.48
N LEU A 24 4.17 -10.28 -2.44
CA LEU A 24 4.28 -11.05 -1.22
C LEU A 24 2.94 -11.17 -0.53
N LEU A 25 2.21 -10.08 -0.39
CA LEU A 25 0.95 -10.11 0.33
C LEU A 25 -0.10 -10.92 -0.43
N GLN A 26 -0.12 -10.80 -1.74
CA GLN A 26 -1.12 -11.50 -2.52
C GLN A 26 -0.77 -12.95 -2.76
N SER A 27 0.41 -13.38 -2.32
CA SER A 27 0.72 -14.80 -2.36
C SER A 27 -0.11 -15.58 -1.32
N ASP A 28 -0.68 -14.88 -0.36
CA ASP A 28 -1.55 -15.53 0.60
C ASP A 28 -2.99 -15.51 0.05
N PRO A 29 -3.60 -16.65 -0.18
CA PRO A 29 -4.92 -16.67 -0.79
C PRO A 29 -6.01 -16.05 0.08
N GLY A 30 -5.76 -15.85 1.35
CA GLY A 30 -6.73 -15.16 2.20
C GLY A 30 -6.77 -13.68 2.03
N VAL A 31 -5.79 -13.09 1.34
CA VAL A 31 -5.75 -11.65 1.15
C VAL A 31 -6.61 -11.30 -0.07
N GLU A 32 -7.72 -10.65 0.18
CA GLU A 32 -8.66 -10.29 -0.89
C GLU A 32 -8.35 -8.93 -1.48
N ALA A 33 -7.81 -8.03 -0.71
CA ALA A 33 -7.45 -6.71 -1.20
C ALA A 33 -6.41 -6.08 -0.29
N VAL A 34 -5.63 -5.19 -0.85
CA VAL A 34 -4.62 -4.43 -0.12
C VAL A 34 -4.93 -2.96 -0.35
N LEU A 35 -5.11 -2.21 0.72
CA LEU A 35 -5.44 -0.79 0.64
C LEU A 35 -4.28 0.03 1.19
N LEU A 36 -3.87 1.04 0.44
CA LEU A 36 -2.89 1.99 0.92
C LEU A 36 -3.63 3.14 1.57
N TYR A 37 -3.21 3.54 2.77
CA TYR A 37 -3.83 4.66 3.44
C TYR A 37 -2.74 5.52 4.08
N GLY A 38 -3.13 6.51 4.86
CA GLY A 38 -2.18 7.35 5.54
C GLY A 38 -1.58 8.41 4.64
N SER A 39 -0.40 8.88 4.99
CA SER A 39 0.17 10.05 4.33
C SER A 39 0.42 9.82 2.85
N ARG A 40 0.84 8.62 2.48
CA ARG A 40 1.13 8.35 1.07
C ARG A 40 -0.14 8.33 0.23
N ALA A 41 -1.23 7.85 0.78
CA ALA A 41 -2.50 7.88 0.05
C ALA A 41 -2.99 9.30 -0.12
N LEU A 42 -2.65 10.18 0.81
CA LEU A 42 -3.08 11.55 0.74
C LEU A 42 -2.10 12.45 0.00
N GLY A 43 -0.99 11.91 -0.44
CA GLY A 43 0.01 12.74 -1.12
C GLY A 43 0.79 13.64 -0.19
N ARG A 44 0.82 13.31 1.10
CA ARG A 44 1.49 14.13 2.11
C ARG A 44 2.72 13.47 2.66
N GLN A 45 3.24 12.46 1.99
CA GLN A 45 4.39 11.74 2.49
C GLN A 45 5.65 12.60 2.43
N ARG A 46 6.59 12.25 3.29
CA ARG A 46 7.91 12.82 3.26
C ARG A 46 8.87 11.68 2.93
N PRO A 47 10.10 12.00 2.58
CA PRO A 47 11.08 10.94 2.38
C PRO A 47 11.16 10.10 3.64
N GLY A 48 11.04 8.83 3.53
CA GLY A 48 11.08 7.96 4.68
C GLY A 48 9.76 7.73 5.39
N SER A 49 8.67 8.31 4.91
CA SER A 49 7.37 8.03 5.52
C SER A 49 7.06 6.55 5.45
N ASP A 50 6.39 6.06 6.50
CA ASP A 50 5.98 4.66 6.52
C ASP A 50 4.98 4.37 5.41
N ILE A 51 4.90 3.11 5.06
CA ILE A 51 3.90 2.63 4.13
C ILE A 51 2.81 1.99 4.97
N ASP A 52 1.62 2.57 4.93
CA ASP A 52 0.50 2.08 5.74
C ASP A 52 -0.44 1.28 4.88
N LEU A 53 -0.58 0.01 5.17
CA LEU A 53 -1.39 -0.90 4.38
C LEU A 53 -2.44 -1.58 5.24
N CYS A 54 -3.63 -1.70 4.68
CA CYS A 54 -4.73 -2.39 5.33
C CYS A 54 -5.12 -3.56 4.45
N LEU A 55 -5.16 -4.75 5.02
CA LEU A 55 -5.52 -5.94 4.28
C LEU A 55 -6.99 -6.26 4.50
N VAL A 56 -7.70 -6.47 3.40
CA VAL A 56 -9.04 -7.04 3.48
C VAL A 56 -8.83 -8.55 3.37
N ALA A 57 -8.83 -9.21 4.50
CA ALA A 57 -8.47 -10.61 4.57
C ALA A 57 -9.24 -11.26 5.72
N PRO A 58 -10.56 -11.42 5.55
CA PRO A 58 -11.40 -11.83 6.69
C PRO A 58 -11.05 -13.19 7.26
N SER A 59 -10.37 -14.03 6.51
CA SER A 59 -10.02 -15.35 7.04
C SER A 59 -8.70 -15.35 7.79
N LEU A 60 -7.97 -14.24 7.82
CA LEU A 60 -6.67 -14.22 8.48
C LEU A 60 -6.80 -13.69 9.89
N GLY A 61 -5.96 -14.19 10.77
CA GLY A 61 -5.91 -13.71 12.13
C GLY A 61 -4.56 -13.07 12.41
N LEU A 62 -4.32 -12.80 13.68
CA LEU A 62 -3.10 -12.11 14.07
C LEU A 62 -1.86 -12.93 13.72
N GLY A 63 -1.93 -14.25 13.87
CA GLY A 63 -0.76 -15.06 13.55
C GLY A 63 -0.33 -14.93 12.12
N GLU A 64 -1.28 -14.96 11.20
CA GLU A 64 -0.97 -14.80 9.80
C GLU A 64 -0.48 -13.39 9.51
N LEU A 65 -1.07 -12.39 10.18
CA LEU A 65 -0.63 -11.02 9.99
C LEU A 65 0.83 -10.87 10.40
N LEU A 66 1.22 -11.45 11.53
CA LEU A 66 2.59 -11.36 11.99
C LEU A 66 3.55 -12.08 11.06
N GLN A 67 3.12 -13.20 10.47
CA GLN A 67 3.96 -13.88 9.50
C GLN A 67 4.17 -13.04 8.25
N LEU A 68 3.12 -12.40 7.78
CA LEU A 68 3.26 -11.54 6.61
C LEU A 68 4.14 -10.34 6.93
N GLN A 69 4.00 -9.77 8.13
CA GLN A 69 4.84 -8.65 8.52
C GLN A 69 6.32 -9.07 8.56
N ALA A 70 6.60 -10.25 9.07
CA ALA A 70 7.98 -10.72 9.12
C ALA A 70 8.55 -10.92 7.72
N ARG A 71 7.72 -11.43 6.82
CA ARG A 71 8.18 -11.62 5.44
C ARG A 71 8.41 -10.30 4.73
N LEU A 72 7.59 -9.29 5.03
CA LEU A 72 7.83 -7.97 4.48
C LEU A 72 9.14 -7.38 5.01
N ASP A 73 9.40 -7.58 6.31
CA ASP A 73 10.63 -7.08 6.87
C ASP A 73 11.85 -7.72 6.21
N ASP A 74 11.73 -8.97 5.78
CA ASP A 74 12.83 -9.65 5.12
C ASP A 74 13.11 -9.11 3.73
N LEU A 75 12.24 -8.30 3.16
CA LEU A 75 12.54 -7.67 1.89
C LEU A 75 13.57 -6.56 2.04
N LEU A 76 13.83 -6.12 3.27
CA LEU A 76 14.86 -5.12 3.57
C LEU A 76 14.65 -3.83 2.79
N LEU A 77 13.41 -3.43 2.64
CA LEU A 77 13.10 -2.17 2.00
C LEU A 77 13.42 -1.02 2.96
N PRO A 78 13.74 0.14 2.43
CA PRO A 78 14.13 1.26 3.29
C PRO A 78 12.98 1.91 4.03
N TRP A 79 11.75 1.49 3.80
CA TRP A 79 10.59 2.05 4.49
C TRP A 79 10.02 1.02 5.44
N SER A 80 9.47 1.51 6.56
CA SER A 80 8.71 0.62 7.45
C SER A 80 7.34 0.41 6.86
N ILE A 81 6.83 -0.79 6.98
CA ILE A 81 5.52 -1.12 6.47
C ILE A 81 4.65 -1.53 7.63
N ASP A 82 3.53 -0.83 7.80
CA ASP A 82 2.61 -1.11 8.89
C ASP A 82 1.39 -1.81 8.30
N LEU A 83 1.12 -3.02 8.75
CA LEU A 83 -0.01 -3.80 8.27
C LEU A 83 -1.11 -3.82 9.29
N GLN A 84 -2.34 -3.65 8.82
CA GLN A 84 -3.53 -3.80 9.63
C GLN A 84 -4.46 -4.78 8.94
N LEU A 85 -5.24 -5.53 9.71
CA LEU A 85 -6.32 -6.33 9.14
C LEU A 85 -7.61 -5.53 9.30
N HIS A 86 -8.27 -5.29 8.20
CA HIS A 86 -9.46 -4.42 8.18
C HIS A 86 -10.50 -4.90 9.20
N HIS A 87 -10.73 -6.19 9.25
CA HIS A 87 -11.80 -6.72 10.12
C HIS A 87 -11.41 -6.71 11.59
N GLN A 88 -10.16 -6.40 11.91
CA GLN A 88 -9.74 -6.35 13.30
C GLN A 88 -9.51 -4.93 13.80
N ILE A 89 -9.73 -3.93 12.98
CA ILE A 89 -9.58 -2.56 13.40
C ILE A 89 -10.79 -2.21 14.25
N ASN A 90 -10.54 -1.82 15.51
CA ASN A 90 -11.64 -1.42 16.37
C ASN A 90 -11.55 0.04 16.76
N HIS A 91 -10.75 0.81 16.05
CA HIS A 91 -10.62 2.24 16.27
C HIS A 91 -11.41 2.95 15.17
N ALA A 92 -12.57 3.46 15.50
CA ALA A 92 -13.49 3.97 14.49
C ALA A 92 -12.89 5.09 13.62
N PRO A 93 -12.15 6.06 14.19
CA PRO A 93 -11.58 7.09 13.32
C PRO A 93 -10.59 6.54 12.30
N LEU A 94 -9.82 5.51 12.66
CA LEU A 94 -8.90 4.91 11.72
C LEU A 94 -9.65 4.19 10.62
N LEU A 95 -10.69 3.45 10.99
CA LEU A 95 -11.45 2.71 10.01
C LEU A 95 -12.13 3.67 9.04
N GLU A 96 -12.66 4.78 9.55
CA GLU A 96 -13.27 5.75 8.67
C GLU A 96 -12.24 6.36 7.73
N HIS A 97 -11.07 6.66 8.24
CA HIS A 97 -10.00 7.21 7.40
C HIS A 97 -9.65 6.24 6.27
N ILE A 98 -9.48 4.97 6.60
CA ILE A 98 -9.14 3.98 5.60
C ILE A 98 -10.26 3.84 4.56
N ASP A 99 -11.51 3.83 5.02
CA ASP A 99 -12.62 3.68 4.11
C ASP A 99 -12.77 4.89 3.21
N ARG A 100 -12.37 6.07 3.69
CA ARG A 100 -12.52 7.28 2.90
C ARG A 100 -11.36 7.50 1.95
N VAL A 101 -10.13 7.23 2.39
CA VAL A 101 -8.96 7.57 1.58
C VAL A 101 -8.19 6.37 1.06
N GLY A 102 -8.56 5.16 1.45
CA GLY A 102 -7.80 3.98 1.06
C GLY A 102 -7.80 3.78 -0.44
N ILE A 103 -6.66 3.41 -0.95
CA ILE A 103 -6.49 3.18 -2.37
C ILE A 103 -6.19 1.71 -2.56
N LYS A 104 -7.02 1.03 -3.34
CA LYS A 104 -6.80 -0.38 -3.60
C LYS A 104 -5.62 -0.55 -4.54
N LEU A 105 -4.67 -1.33 -4.12
CA LEU A 105 -3.49 -1.61 -4.92
C LEU A 105 -3.66 -2.96 -5.60
N GLU A 106 -3.13 -3.08 -6.81
CA GLU A 106 -3.23 -4.33 -7.53
C GLU A 106 -1.91 -4.66 -8.14
N ALA A 107 -1.44 -5.87 -7.92
CA ALA A 107 -0.16 -6.30 -8.43
C ALA A 107 -0.22 -6.37 -9.94
N GLY A 108 0.88 -6.04 -10.53
CA GLY A 108 0.97 -6.13 -11.98
C GLY A 108 0.35 -4.98 -12.71
N LEU A 109 -0.29 -4.05 -12.00
CA LEU A 109 -0.82 -2.92 -12.66
C LEU A 109 0.12 -1.77 -12.52
N GLN A 110 0.08 -0.88 -13.48
CA GLN A 110 0.77 0.33 -13.31
C GLN A 110 0.09 1.12 -12.26
N LEU A 111 0.83 1.81 -11.44
CA LEU A 111 0.23 2.66 -10.46
C LEU A 111 -0.51 3.79 -11.16
N PRO A 112 -1.56 4.29 -10.55
CA PRO A 112 -2.27 5.39 -11.15
C PRO A 112 -1.37 6.60 -11.30
N ASP A 113 -1.67 7.40 -12.27
CA ASP A 113 -0.94 8.61 -12.43
C ASP A 113 -1.18 9.52 -11.26
N PRO A 114 -0.23 10.33 -10.92
CA PRO A 114 -0.47 11.29 -9.87
C PRO A 114 -1.57 12.25 -10.25
N PRO A 115 -2.16 12.88 -9.26
CA PRO A 115 -3.19 13.84 -9.56
C PRO A 115 -2.68 14.86 -10.53
N GLY A 116 -3.44 15.16 -11.47
CA GLY A 116 -3.08 16.09 -12.47
C GLY A 116 -2.59 15.50 -13.74
N ALA A 117 -2.09 14.30 -13.71
CA ALA A 117 -1.69 13.70 -14.93
C ALA A 117 -2.76 12.90 -15.48
N ALA A 118 -3.73 12.76 -14.78
CA ALA A 118 -4.66 11.88 -15.17
C ALA A 118 -5.41 12.09 -16.26
N ALA A 119 -5.34 13.06 -16.71
CA ALA A 119 -6.14 13.28 -17.75
C ALA A 119 -6.14 12.26 -18.70
N ALA A 120 -5.28 11.56 -18.69
CA ALA A 120 -5.19 10.73 -19.68
C ALA A 120 -6.18 9.77 -19.64
N PRO A 121 -6.91 9.72 -20.24
CA PRO A 121 -7.84 8.86 -20.10
C PRO A 121 -7.45 7.78 -20.77
N GLN A 122 -7.11 7.43 -20.89
CA GLN A 122 -6.76 6.63 -21.39
C GLN A 122 -7.33 5.66 -21.53
N TYR A 123 -7.83 5.53 -21.66
CA TYR A 123 -8.33 4.64 -22.04
C TYR A 123 -9.29 4.79 -22.25
#